data_26eaf9679a90c5ef3a0b3985ee6fb94e
#
_entry.id   26eaf9679a90c5ef3a0b3985ee6fb94e
#
_cell.length_a   1.000
_cell.length_b   1.000
_cell.length_c   1.000
_cell.angle_alpha   90.00
_cell.angle_beta   90.00
_cell.angle_gamma   90.00
#
_symmetry.space_group_name_H-M   'P 1'
#
loop_
_entity.id
_entity.type
_entity.pdbx_description
1 polymer ?
#
loop_
_entity_poly.entity_id
_entity_poly.type
_entity_poly.pdbx_seq_one_letter_code
_entity_poly.pdbx_strand_id
1 'polypeptide(L)'
;MTYTLSRTLSVEAFTAQYADDPRYELADGELIDMEPTGPHEAVGGKLATHIGIAIAQAKLPWFIPRTCLIRTSGEAATARRPDVVVLDETVLVNEPLWEREPVITFGRSVKMVVEVVSTNWETDYARKVEEYALLGIPEYWIVDFRGLGGTVFIGKPKQPRAHLAVGGDDRQG
;
A
#
# COMPACT_ATOMS: atom_id res chain seq x y z
N MET A 1 17.86 -36.03 1.51
CA MET A 1 17.64 -34.56 1.57
C MET A 1 16.57 -34.22 0.56
N THR A 2 15.38 -33.93 1.03
CA THR A 2 14.25 -33.58 0.18
C THR A 2 14.28 -32.06 -0.03
N TYR A 3 14.71 -31.61 -1.19
CA TYR A 3 14.60 -30.20 -1.57
C TYR A 3 13.12 -29.94 -1.89
N THR A 4 12.43 -29.26 -0.98
CA THR A 4 11.15 -28.63 -1.31
C THR A 4 11.50 -27.44 -2.18
N LEU A 5 11.30 -27.54 -3.49
CA LEU A 5 11.30 -26.38 -4.37
C LEU A 5 10.11 -25.51 -3.94
N SER A 6 10.39 -24.43 -3.22
CA SER A 6 9.42 -23.36 -2.99
C SER A 6 9.02 -22.86 -4.39
N ARG A 7 7.80 -23.17 -4.80
CA ARG A 7 7.29 -22.78 -6.11
C ARG A 7 6.95 -21.30 -6.01
N THR A 8 7.81 -20.43 -6.54
CA THR A 8 7.53 -19.01 -6.63
C THR A 8 6.29 -18.79 -7.51
N LEU A 9 5.36 -17.96 -7.04
CA LEU A 9 4.17 -17.60 -7.78
C LEU A 9 4.50 -16.48 -8.77
N SER A 10 3.90 -16.52 -9.96
CA SER A 10 3.82 -15.35 -10.82
C SER A 10 2.71 -14.41 -10.32
N VAL A 11 2.74 -13.15 -10.75
CA VAL A 11 1.66 -12.19 -10.43
C VAL A 11 0.32 -12.71 -10.94
N GLU A 12 0.28 -13.28 -12.13
CA GLU A 12 -0.93 -13.85 -12.76
C GLU A 12 -1.48 -15.03 -11.95
N ALA A 13 -0.60 -15.93 -11.49
CA ALA A 13 -1.00 -17.08 -10.65
C ALA A 13 -1.50 -16.63 -9.29
N PHE A 14 -0.86 -15.60 -8.69
CA PHE A 14 -1.29 -15.01 -7.44
C PHE A 14 -2.66 -14.34 -7.60
N THR A 15 -2.84 -13.50 -8.61
CA THR A 15 -4.09 -12.78 -8.85
C THR A 15 -5.25 -13.75 -9.08
N ALA A 16 -5.04 -14.81 -9.87
CA ALA A 16 -6.06 -15.81 -10.13
C ALA A 16 -6.54 -16.56 -8.87
N GLN A 17 -5.70 -16.67 -7.84
CA GLN A 17 -5.99 -17.45 -6.64
C GLN A 17 -6.33 -16.60 -5.42
N TYR A 18 -5.77 -15.39 -5.29
CA TYR A 18 -5.76 -14.59 -4.07
C TYR A 18 -6.19 -13.13 -4.26
N ALA A 19 -6.60 -12.70 -5.47
CA ALA A 19 -6.99 -11.31 -5.70
C ALA A 19 -8.13 -10.85 -4.78
N ASP A 20 -9.07 -11.74 -4.49
CA ASP A 20 -10.23 -11.46 -3.65
C ASP A 20 -9.97 -11.65 -2.15
N ASP A 21 -8.82 -12.20 -1.76
CA ASP A 21 -8.48 -12.41 -0.36
C ASP A 21 -7.58 -11.27 0.16
N PRO A 22 -8.09 -10.36 1.01
CA PRO A 22 -7.34 -9.21 1.50
C PRO A 22 -6.20 -9.57 2.45
N ARG A 23 -6.08 -10.84 2.87
CA ARG A 23 -5.02 -11.29 3.77
C ARG A 23 -3.66 -11.39 3.09
N TYR A 24 -3.62 -11.53 1.77
CA TYR A 24 -2.40 -11.87 1.07
C TYR A 24 -1.90 -10.77 0.16
N GLU A 25 -0.57 -10.63 0.14
CA GLU A 25 0.17 -9.93 -0.90
C GLU A 25 1.27 -10.84 -1.46
N LEU A 26 1.86 -10.44 -2.58
CA LEU A 26 2.95 -11.16 -3.22
C LEU A 26 4.23 -10.35 -3.13
N ALA A 27 5.31 -10.95 -2.63
CA ALA A 27 6.63 -10.34 -2.61
C ALA A 27 7.67 -11.33 -3.16
N ASP A 28 8.37 -10.99 -4.24
CA ASP A 28 9.36 -11.85 -4.92
C ASP A 28 8.86 -13.25 -5.26
N GLY A 29 7.58 -13.38 -5.59
CA GLY A 29 6.94 -14.64 -5.86
C GLY A 29 6.57 -15.45 -4.61
N GLU A 30 6.78 -14.92 -3.42
CA GLU A 30 6.37 -15.53 -2.15
C GLU A 30 5.03 -14.96 -1.68
N LEU A 31 4.15 -15.84 -1.22
CA LEU A 31 2.87 -15.47 -0.63
C LEU A 31 3.10 -14.95 0.79
N ILE A 32 2.74 -13.69 1.04
CA ILE A 32 2.82 -13.06 2.35
C ILE A 32 1.43 -13.00 2.97
N ASP A 33 1.27 -13.62 4.13
CA ASP A 33 0.07 -13.49 4.97
C ASP A 33 0.25 -12.28 5.89
N MET A 34 -0.57 -11.26 5.71
CA MET A 34 -0.44 -9.99 6.43
C MET A 34 -1.06 -10.02 7.83
N GLU A 35 -1.90 -11.02 8.13
CA GLU A 35 -2.57 -11.23 9.42
C GLU A 35 -3.02 -9.94 10.12
N PRO A 36 -3.90 -9.13 9.52
CA PRO A 36 -4.28 -7.85 10.08
C PRO A 36 -5.01 -8.01 11.41
N THR A 37 -4.67 -7.19 12.39
CA THR A 37 -5.36 -7.16 13.69
C THR A 37 -6.52 -6.16 13.69
N GLY A 38 -7.47 -6.31 14.63
CA GLY A 38 -8.59 -5.37 14.76
C GLY A 38 -8.16 -3.91 14.93
N PRO A 39 -7.17 -3.57 15.79
CA PRO A 39 -6.65 -2.21 15.90
C PRO A 39 -6.04 -1.68 14.59
N HIS A 40 -5.30 -2.50 13.86
CA HIS A 40 -4.75 -2.16 12.55
C HIS A 40 -5.87 -1.79 11.55
N GLU A 41 -6.88 -2.66 11.41
CA GLU A 41 -8.04 -2.42 10.55
C GLU A 41 -8.82 -1.15 10.96
N ALA A 42 -8.96 -0.89 12.26
CA ALA A 42 -9.62 0.31 12.75
C ALA A 42 -8.88 1.59 12.35
N VAL A 43 -7.56 1.59 12.37
CA VAL A 43 -6.73 2.73 11.94
C VAL A 43 -6.86 2.94 10.44
N GLY A 44 -6.69 1.88 9.63
CA GLY A 44 -6.85 1.93 8.18
C GLY A 44 -8.23 2.46 7.77
N GLY A 45 -9.29 1.94 8.39
CA GLY A 45 -10.67 2.38 8.12
C GLY A 45 -10.93 3.84 8.47
N LYS A 46 -10.38 4.35 9.60
CA LYS A 46 -10.49 5.77 9.98
C LYS A 46 -9.74 6.66 8.99
N LEU A 47 -8.53 6.28 8.60
CA LEU A 47 -7.74 7.00 7.60
C LEU A 47 -8.48 7.06 6.26
N ALA A 48 -8.97 5.94 5.76
CA ALA A 48 -9.76 5.90 4.54
C ALA A 48 -10.99 6.83 4.59
N THR A 49 -11.68 6.85 5.74
CA THR A 49 -12.84 7.74 5.95
C THR A 49 -12.44 9.22 5.87
N HIS A 50 -11.40 9.63 6.60
CA HIS A 50 -10.98 11.04 6.61
C HIS A 50 -10.43 11.50 5.26
N ILE A 51 -9.63 10.66 4.60
CA ILE A 51 -9.12 10.93 3.25
C ILE A 51 -10.29 11.03 2.25
N GLY A 52 -11.27 10.13 2.31
CA GLY A 52 -12.46 10.16 1.47
C GLY A 52 -13.29 11.43 1.64
N ILE A 53 -13.45 11.90 2.88
CA ILE A 53 -14.12 13.20 3.18
C ILE A 53 -13.33 14.35 2.54
N ALA A 54 -12.01 14.38 2.68
CA ALA A 54 -11.16 15.43 2.11
C ALA A 54 -11.24 15.45 0.57
N ILE A 55 -11.23 14.28 -0.07
CA ILE A 55 -11.41 14.11 -1.53
C ILE A 55 -12.74 14.71 -1.96
N ALA A 56 -13.83 14.36 -1.27
CA ALA A 56 -15.17 14.84 -1.58
C ALA A 56 -15.30 16.37 -1.39
N GLN A 57 -14.76 16.92 -0.31
CA GLN A 57 -14.74 18.35 -0.05
C GLN A 57 -13.95 19.15 -1.11
N ALA A 58 -12.83 18.59 -1.54
CA ALA A 58 -11.99 19.18 -2.58
C ALA A 58 -12.54 18.95 -4.00
N LYS A 59 -13.62 18.17 -4.15
CA LYS A 59 -14.24 17.82 -5.45
C LYS A 59 -13.24 17.20 -6.43
N LEU A 60 -12.33 16.38 -5.91
CA LEU A 60 -11.34 15.67 -6.73
C LEU A 60 -11.97 14.44 -7.39
N PRO A 61 -11.58 14.09 -8.62
CA PRO A 61 -12.03 12.89 -9.29
C PRO A 61 -11.25 11.66 -8.79
N TRP A 62 -11.13 11.53 -7.47
CA TRP A 62 -10.38 10.49 -6.81
C TRP A 62 -11.29 9.65 -5.92
N PHE A 63 -10.91 8.40 -5.67
CA PHE A 63 -11.64 7.54 -4.78
C PHE A 63 -10.74 6.50 -4.11
N ILE A 64 -11.26 5.82 -3.10
CA ILE A 64 -10.62 4.74 -2.37
C ILE A 64 -11.38 3.46 -2.66
N PRO A 65 -10.80 2.48 -3.37
CA PRO A 65 -11.43 1.19 -3.58
C PRO A 65 -11.44 0.36 -2.29
N ARG A 66 -12.34 -0.60 -2.17
CA ARG A 66 -12.39 -1.51 -1.01
C ARG A 66 -11.16 -2.39 -0.90
N THR A 67 -10.58 -2.77 -2.00
CA THR A 67 -9.34 -3.53 -2.11
C THR A 67 -8.66 -3.18 -3.42
N CYS A 68 -7.35 -3.25 -3.42
CA CYS A 68 -6.57 -3.00 -4.62
C CYS A 68 -5.19 -3.65 -4.47
N LEU A 69 -4.72 -4.25 -5.55
CA LEU A 69 -3.35 -4.69 -5.68
C LEU A 69 -2.57 -3.68 -6.52
N ILE A 70 -1.35 -3.39 -6.13
CA ILE A 70 -0.41 -2.60 -6.92
C ILE A 70 0.69 -3.54 -7.40
N ARG A 71 0.74 -3.78 -8.70
CA ARG A 71 1.81 -4.54 -9.33
C ARG A 71 3.04 -3.66 -9.42
N THR A 72 4.12 -4.04 -8.77
CA THR A 72 5.36 -3.26 -8.80
C THR A 72 6.16 -3.54 -10.07
N SER A 73 6.97 -2.56 -10.49
CA SER A 73 7.89 -2.70 -11.62
C SER A 73 9.14 -3.43 -11.16
N GLY A 74 9.51 -4.53 -11.85
CA GLY A 74 10.72 -5.27 -11.53
C GLY A 74 10.70 -6.67 -12.14
N GLU A 75 11.85 -7.35 -12.07
CA GLU A 75 11.99 -8.75 -12.53
C GLU A 75 11.28 -9.73 -11.58
N ALA A 76 11.18 -9.35 -10.30
CA ALA A 76 10.54 -10.17 -9.30
C ALA A 76 9.02 -10.01 -9.30
N ALA A 77 8.30 -11.13 -9.20
CA ALA A 77 6.85 -11.13 -9.12
C ALA A 77 6.40 -10.53 -7.79
N THR A 78 5.95 -9.26 -7.82
CA THR A 78 5.49 -8.54 -6.63
C THR A 78 4.17 -7.82 -6.92
N ALA A 79 3.20 -8.01 -6.01
CA ALA A 79 1.90 -7.33 -6.02
C ALA A 79 1.55 -6.97 -4.58
N ARG A 80 1.64 -5.68 -4.25
CA ARG A 80 1.39 -5.15 -2.91
C ARG A 80 -0.08 -4.83 -2.69
N ARG A 81 -0.52 -5.00 -1.46
CA ARG A 81 -1.87 -4.67 -1.01
C ARG A 81 -1.80 -3.60 0.08
N PRO A 82 -1.82 -2.31 -0.28
CA PRO A 82 -1.80 -1.24 0.71
C PRO A 82 -3.06 -1.22 1.57
N ASP A 83 -2.92 -0.73 2.82
CA ASP A 83 -4.08 -0.54 3.71
C ASP A 83 -5.06 0.50 3.19
N VAL A 84 -4.53 1.58 2.58
CA VAL A 84 -5.34 2.57 1.87
C VAL A 84 -4.64 2.97 0.58
N VAL A 85 -5.38 3.00 -0.52
CA VAL A 85 -4.90 3.53 -1.79
C VAL A 85 -5.91 4.54 -2.34
N VAL A 86 -5.42 5.67 -2.82
CA VAL A 86 -6.22 6.68 -3.50
C VAL A 86 -5.95 6.62 -4.98
N LEU A 87 -6.99 6.39 -5.76
CA LEU A 87 -6.93 6.28 -7.22
C LEU A 87 -7.53 7.49 -7.91
N ASP A 88 -7.00 7.84 -9.08
CA ASP A 88 -7.54 8.86 -9.96
C ASP A 88 -8.46 8.21 -10.99
N GLU A 89 -9.77 8.46 -10.86
CA GLU A 89 -10.78 7.89 -11.75
C GLU A 89 -10.58 8.26 -13.23
N THR A 90 -10.01 9.44 -13.50
CA THR A 90 -9.87 9.96 -14.87
C THR A 90 -8.86 9.19 -15.72
N VAL A 91 -7.94 8.46 -15.09
CA VAL A 91 -6.88 7.73 -15.78
C VAL A 91 -7.03 6.21 -15.72
N LEU A 92 -7.98 5.70 -14.92
CA LEU A 92 -8.20 4.26 -14.77
C LEU A 92 -8.58 3.53 -16.06
N VAL A 93 -9.17 4.22 -17.01
CA VAL A 93 -9.46 3.68 -18.35
C VAL A 93 -8.20 3.13 -19.07
N ASN A 94 -7.03 3.58 -18.65
CA ASN A 94 -5.75 3.14 -19.21
C ASN A 94 -5.13 1.95 -18.46
N GLU A 95 -5.74 1.51 -17.36
CA GLU A 95 -5.24 0.36 -16.60
C GLU A 95 -5.62 -0.94 -17.27
N PRO A 96 -4.65 -1.80 -17.60
CA PRO A 96 -4.90 -2.97 -18.45
C PRO A 96 -5.75 -4.06 -17.76
N LEU A 97 -5.76 -4.09 -16.44
CA LEU A 97 -6.43 -5.14 -15.66
C LEU A 97 -7.69 -4.66 -14.94
N TRP A 98 -7.85 -3.35 -14.75
CA TRP A 98 -8.87 -2.76 -13.87
C TRP A 98 -10.32 -3.21 -14.15
N GLU A 99 -10.67 -3.37 -15.40
CA GLU A 99 -12.01 -3.82 -15.81
C GLU A 99 -12.34 -5.26 -15.35
N ARG A 100 -11.33 -6.05 -15.07
CA ARG A 100 -11.49 -7.48 -14.71
C ARG A 100 -11.05 -7.80 -13.30
N GLU A 101 -10.08 -7.08 -12.79
CA GLU A 101 -9.39 -7.36 -11.54
C GLU A 101 -8.99 -6.04 -10.86
N PRO A 102 -9.08 -5.92 -9.52
CA PRO A 102 -8.70 -4.72 -8.80
C PRO A 102 -7.17 -4.58 -8.72
N VAL A 103 -6.50 -4.53 -9.88
CA VAL A 103 -5.04 -4.48 -10.01
C VAL A 103 -4.62 -3.23 -10.76
N ILE A 104 -3.73 -2.46 -10.14
CA ILE A 104 -3.08 -1.29 -10.73
C ILE A 104 -1.69 -1.69 -11.23
N THR A 105 -1.39 -1.29 -12.47
CA THR A 105 -0.10 -1.52 -13.11
C THR A 105 0.71 -0.23 -13.25
N PHE A 106 0.03 0.90 -13.41
CA PHE A 106 0.68 2.19 -13.64
C PHE A 106 0.57 3.10 -12.43
N GLY A 107 1.70 3.52 -11.88
CA GLY A 107 1.74 4.42 -10.72
C GLY A 107 1.04 5.77 -10.92
N ARG A 108 0.89 6.24 -12.18
CA ARG A 108 0.12 7.45 -12.50
C ARG A 108 -1.36 7.39 -12.09
N SER A 109 -1.91 6.18 -11.98
CA SER A 109 -3.28 5.96 -11.53
C SER A 109 -3.44 6.11 -10.02
N VAL A 110 -2.32 6.08 -9.28
CA VAL A 110 -2.28 6.19 -7.82
C VAL A 110 -1.90 7.61 -7.41
N LYS A 111 -2.67 8.21 -6.51
CA LYS A 111 -2.39 9.53 -5.94
C LYS A 111 -1.75 9.46 -4.58
N MET A 112 -2.09 8.44 -3.80
CA MET A 112 -1.58 8.23 -2.46
C MET A 112 -1.64 6.75 -2.10
N VAL A 113 -0.66 6.30 -1.34
CA VAL A 113 -0.67 5.02 -0.65
C VAL A 113 -0.46 5.26 0.84
N VAL A 114 -1.18 4.52 1.68
CA VAL A 114 -1.00 4.50 3.12
C VAL A 114 -0.79 3.07 3.58
N GLU A 115 0.24 2.88 4.39
CA GLU A 115 0.53 1.63 5.10
C GLU A 115 0.46 1.87 6.61
N VAL A 116 -0.29 1.04 7.31
CA VAL A 116 -0.38 1.06 8.78
C VAL A 116 0.63 0.09 9.34
N VAL A 117 1.47 0.54 10.26
CA VAL A 117 2.59 -0.25 10.77
C VAL A 117 2.13 -1.50 11.51
N SER A 118 2.63 -2.66 11.09
CA SER A 118 2.52 -3.94 11.78
C SER A 118 3.76 -4.23 12.64
N THR A 119 3.83 -5.39 13.29
CA THR A 119 4.92 -5.75 14.21
C THR A 119 6.28 -5.98 13.56
N ASN A 120 6.34 -6.30 12.25
CA ASN A 120 7.57 -6.65 11.52
C ASN A 120 7.91 -5.62 10.43
N TRP A 121 7.98 -4.36 10.78
CA TRP A 121 7.92 -3.24 9.83
C TRP A 121 9.25 -2.82 9.18
N GLU A 122 10.42 -3.05 9.81
CA GLU A 122 11.66 -2.34 9.41
C GLU A 122 12.18 -2.68 8.00
N THR A 123 12.18 -3.94 7.62
CA THR A 123 12.69 -4.37 6.31
C THR A 123 11.66 -4.23 5.19
N ASP A 124 10.38 -4.44 5.51
CA ASP A 124 9.30 -4.42 4.53
C ASP A 124 9.00 -2.99 4.05
N TYR A 125 8.97 -2.02 4.98
CA TYR A 125 8.67 -0.63 4.60
C TYR A 125 9.78 0.04 3.78
N ALA A 126 11.04 -0.20 4.10
CA ALA A 126 12.14 0.33 3.30
C ALA A 126 12.00 -0.09 1.83
N ARG A 127 11.65 -1.35 1.61
CA ARG A 127 11.42 -1.91 0.29
C ARG A 127 10.17 -1.35 -0.39
N LYS A 128 9.04 -1.25 0.32
CA LYS A 128 7.80 -0.67 -0.21
C LYS A 128 8.00 0.81 -0.62
N VAL A 129 8.77 1.59 0.16
CA VAL A 129 9.14 2.97 -0.20
C VAL A 129 9.83 3.01 -1.56
N GLU A 130 10.80 2.14 -1.79
CA GLU A 130 11.53 2.06 -3.05
C GLU A 130 10.61 1.62 -4.20
N GLU A 131 9.83 0.57 -4.01
CA GLU A 131 8.88 0.05 -5.00
C GLU A 131 7.87 1.11 -5.43
N TYR A 132 7.26 1.82 -4.49
CA TYR A 132 6.29 2.88 -4.79
C TYR A 132 6.93 4.12 -5.42
N ALA A 133 8.15 4.46 -5.02
CA ALA A 133 8.91 5.54 -5.64
C ALA A 133 9.26 5.23 -7.11
N LEU A 134 9.67 3.99 -7.41
CA LEU A 134 9.96 3.54 -8.78
C LEU A 134 8.72 3.58 -9.69
N LEU A 135 7.54 3.29 -9.13
CA LEU A 135 6.26 3.45 -9.85
C LEU A 135 5.88 4.91 -10.08
N GLY A 136 6.55 5.85 -9.40
CA GLY A 136 6.23 7.27 -9.49
C GLY A 136 5.00 7.68 -8.68
N ILE A 137 4.63 6.92 -7.66
CA ILE A 137 3.53 7.27 -6.75
C ILE A 137 3.91 8.53 -5.99
N PRO A 138 3.08 9.60 -6.06
CA PRO A 138 3.49 10.92 -5.60
C PRO A 138 3.49 11.08 -4.08
N GLU A 139 2.69 10.27 -3.37
CA GLU A 139 2.51 10.40 -1.92
C GLU A 139 2.40 9.02 -1.27
N TYR A 140 3.21 8.80 -0.22
CA TYR A 140 3.26 7.58 0.54
C TYR A 140 3.33 7.88 2.03
N TRP A 141 2.38 7.36 2.80
CA TRP A 141 2.31 7.51 4.24
C TRP A 141 2.59 6.19 4.94
N ILE A 142 3.42 6.24 5.97
CA ILE A 142 3.59 5.16 6.94
C ILE A 142 3.02 5.66 8.27
N VAL A 143 2.00 4.96 8.79
CA VAL A 143 1.28 5.35 10.01
C VAL A 143 1.55 4.37 11.13
N ASP A 144 2.31 4.79 12.15
CA ASP A 144 2.54 4.02 13.36
C ASP A 144 1.59 4.49 14.48
N PHE A 145 0.56 3.69 14.76
CA PHE A 145 -0.43 3.97 15.80
C PHE A 145 -0.02 3.48 17.19
N ARG A 146 1.11 2.80 17.32
CA ARG A 146 1.60 2.25 18.61
C ARG A 146 2.30 3.29 19.47
N GLY A 147 2.44 4.52 19.00
CA GLY A 147 3.05 5.64 19.73
C GLY A 147 4.59 5.60 19.77
N LEU A 148 5.22 4.82 18.90
CA LEU A 148 6.68 4.73 18.82
C LEU A 148 7.30 5.82 17.94
N GLY A 149 6.53 6.80 17.55
CA GLY A 149 6.87 7.88 16.62
C GLY A 149 6.36 7.60 15.21
N GLY A 150 5.49 8.47 14.71
CA GLY A 150 4.99 8.37 13.34
C GLY A 150 6.01 8.92 12.36
N THR A 151 6.35 8.16 11.32
CA THR A 151 7.13 8.65 10.20
C THR A 151 6.20 8.82 9.01
N VAL A 152 6.07 10.05 8.52
CA VAL A 152 5.36 10.33 7.27
C VAL A 152 6.38 10.49 6.18
N PHE A 153 6.33 9.60 5.18
CA PHE A 153 7.13 9.74 3.97
C PHE A 153 6.27 10.40 2.90
N ILE A 154 6.65 11.60 2.50
CA ILE A 154 6.08 12.25 1.32
C ILE A 154 7.13 12.11 0.23
N GLY A 155 6.94 11.14 -0.66
CA GLY A 155 7.86 10.88 -1.78
C GLY A 155 7.44 11.62 -3.04
N LYS A 156 8.38 12.39 -3.63
CA LYS A 156 8.37 12.65 -5.07
C LYS A 156 9.38 11.69 -5.72
N PRO A 157 9.18 11.26 -6.99
CA PRO A 157 9.95 10.17 -7.61
C PRO A 157 11.48 10.30 -7.58
N LYS A 158 12.02 11.45 -7.19
CA LYS A 158 13.46 11.71 -7.20
C LYS A 158 14.09 11.93 -5.83
N GLN A 159 13.34 12.13 -4.77
CA GLN A 159 13.89 12.26 -3.40
C GLN A 159 12.80 11.99 -2.35
N PRO A 160 12.82 10.84 -1.68
CA PRO A 160 11.97 10.62 -0.51
C PRO A 160 12.37 11.59 0.61
N ARG A 161 11.42 12.37 1.13
CA ARG A 161 11.62 13.18 2.33
C ARG A 161 10.95 12.49 3.48
N ALA A 162 11.74 12.05 4.45
CA ALA A 162 11.23 11.56 5.72
C ALA A 162 10.92 12.76 6.63
N HIS A 163 9.68 12.86 7.11
CA HIS A 163 9.30 13.76 8.19
C HIS A 163 9.02 12.92 9.43
N LEU A 164 9.83 13.11 10.46
CA LEU A 164 9.56 12.53 11.78
C LEU A 164 8.52 13.40 12.47
N ALA A 165 7.32 12.89 12.66
CA ALA A 165 6.36 13.48 13.58
C ALA A 165 6.65 12.91 14.97
N VAL A 166 7.31 13.67 15.82
CA VAL A 166 7.46 13.36 17.24
C VAL A 166 6.12 13.68 17.89
N GLY A 167 5.36 12.65 18.27
CA GLY A 167 4.20 12.80 19.13
C GLY A 167 4.67 13.30 20.48
N GLY A 168 4.43 14.59 20.78
CA GLY A 168 4.65 15.14 22.11
C GLY A 168 3.66 14.48 23.07
N ASP A 169 4.17 13.78 24.09
CA ASP A 169 3.37 13.36 25.22
C ASP A 169 3.17 14.58 26.13
N ASP A 170 2.08 15.31 25.91
CA ASP A 170 1.59 16.32 26.84
C ASP A 170 0.76 15.67 27.94
N ARG A 171 1.41 14.81 28.74
CA ARG A 171 0.91 14.45 30.06
C ARG A 171 1.80 15.09 31.11
N GLN A 172 1.57 16.37 31.40
CA GLN A 172 1.91 17.00 32.67
C GLN A 172 0.71 17.81 33.14
N GLY A 173 0.21 17.45 34.33
CA GLY A 173 -0.76 18.20 35.11
C GLY A 173 -1.75 17.29 35.79
#